data_14ae0f36b21f732bbb3b8e0098c6a5ec
#
_entry.id   14ae0f36b21f732bbb3b8e0098c6a5ec
#
_cell.length_a   1.000
_cell.length_b   1.000
_cell.length_c   1.000
_cell.angle_alpha   90.00
_cell.angle_beta   90.00
_cell.angle_gamma   90.00
#
_symmetry.space_group_name_H-M   'P 1'
#
loop_
_entity.id
_entity.type
_entity.pdbx_description
1 polymer ?
#
loop_
_entity_poly.entity_id
_entity_poly.type
_entity_poly.pdbx_seq_one_letter_code
_entity_poly.pdbx_strand_id
1 'polypeptide(L)'
;MSASPLDILQSVFGYASFRGPQQAIVEHVTAGGDALVLMPTGGGKSLCYQIPSLLRQGTGIVVSPLIALMQDQVDALREAGVAAAYLNSSLDAQAQRDVERQLLAGELNLLYVAPERLLTGRFLELLERTEVALFAIDEAHCVSQWGHDFRPEYRELTILHQRFAQVPRIALTATADPRTRDEIVERLALQDAQQFVSSFDRPNIRYAIAQRHNARSQLLTFLDGHRGDAGIVYCLSRRKVDETAAWLSEGGIEALPYHAGLDAATRAANQQRFLREDGIVMVATVAFGMGIDKPDVRFVAHLDLPRSMEGYYQETGRGGRDGLPADAWMVYGLSDVVTMSQMIAQSESGDDRKRVERAKLDFLLSYAEATQCRRELLLAAFGETFPGPCGNCDNCLEPPKTWDATVPAQKALSAVYRSGQRFGSGHVIDILRGIDGERMNQLGHDRLTTFGIGADMDEKQWRSVFRQLLAAGLLATDPEGFGTLRLTTASREVLVGERKIHMREETRPARRASRRRDSQLITGASLGIEAYEQSLWDALRALRSKLAKQHGVPAYVIFHDATLLAMLRAMPENEGDLAEVSGVGEAKLKRYGRDFLDVINAKE
;
A
#
# COMPACT_ATOMS: atom_id res chain seq x y z
N MET A 1 2.53 -4.69 41.92
CA MET A 1 3.11 -5.52 40.87
C MET A 1 3.08 -4.64 39.60
N SER A 2 4.18 -4.50 38.89
CA SER A 2 4.17 -3.77 37.60
C SER A 2 3.34 -4.58 36.61
N ALA A 3 2.48 -3.92 35.85
CA ALA A 3 1.67 -4.56 34.80
C ALA A 3 2.60 -5.26 33.79
N SER A 4 2.22 -6.45 33.34
CA SER A 4 2.97 -7.13 32.27
C SER A 4 2.63 -6.54 30.89
N PRO A 5 3.47 -6.76 29.87
CA PRO A 5 3.14 -6.38 28.50
C PRO A 5 1.78 -6.91 28.03
N LEU A 6 1.43 -8.13 28.42
CA LEU A 6 0.16 -8.76 28.07
C LEU A 6 -1.03 -8.10 28.80
N ASP A 7 -0.85 -7.69 30.06
CA ASP A 7 -1.91 -6.98 30.81
C ASP A 7 -2.26 -5.65 30.12
N ILE A 8 -1.25 -4.90 29.67
CA ILE A 8 -1.47 -3.64 28.92
C ILE A 8 -2.13 -3.92 27.56
N LEU A 9 -1.70 -4.97 26.85
CA LEU A 9 -2.30 -5.35 25.57
C LEU A 9 -3.80 -5.66 25.74
N GLN A 10 -4.18 -6.35 26.80
CA GLN A 10 -5.56 -6.74 27.08
C GLN A 10 -6.39 -5.57 27.62
N SER A 11 -5.93 -4.91 28.67
CA SER A 11 -6.73 -3.87 29.34
C SER A 11 -6.88 -2.59 28.52
N VAL A 12 -5.79 -2.11 27.89
CA VAL A 12 -5.80 -0.86 27.14
C VAL A 12 -6.28 -1.06 25.69
N PHE A 13 -5.73 -2.08 25.01
CA PHE A 13 -5.98 -2.26 23.57
C PHE A 13 -7.03 -3.32 23.25
N GLY A 14 -7.43 -4.16 24.23
CA GLY A 14 -8.47 -5.18 24.07
C GLY A 14 -8.07 -6.38 23.22
N TYR A 15 -6.78 -6.66 23.05
CA TYR A 15 -6.30 -7.80 22.29
C TYR A 15 -5.87 -8.93 23.23
N ALA A 16 -6.36 -10.15 22.99
CA ALA A 16 -6.08 -11.31 23.84
C ALA A 16 -4.62 -11.79 23.79
N SER A 17 -3.93 -11.59 22.67
CA SER A 17 -2.55 -12.05 22.46
C SER A 17 -1.79 -11.18 21.45
N PHE A 18 -0.47 -11.19 21.56
CA PHE A 18 0.44 -10.58 20.58
C PHE A 18 0.44 -11.34 19.26
N ARG A 19 0.74 -10.64 18.16
CA ARG A 19 0.87 -11.22 16.82
C ARG A 19 2.35 -11.32 16.43
N GLY A 20 2.75 -12.46 15.86
CA GLY A 20 4.12 -12.65 15.37
C GLY A 20 5.17 -12.29 16.42
N PRO A 21 6.20 -11.47 16.09
CA PRO A 21 7.27 -11.13 17.02
C PRO A 21 6.94 -9.98 17.98
N GLN A 22 5.71 -9.43 18.00
CA GLN A 22 5.37 -8.25 18.80
C GLN A 22 5.76 -8.40 20.28
N GLN A 23 5.49 -9.58 20.90
CA GLN A 23 5.82 -9.81 22.30
C GLN A 23 7.32 -9.69 22.56
N ALA A 24 8.15 -10.35 21.74
CA ALA A 24 9.59 -10.30 21.88
C ALA A 24 10.15 -8.88 21.68
N ILE A 25 9.57 -8.11 20.73
CA ILE A 25 9.94 -6.71 20.51
C ILE A 25 9.59 -5.86 21.73
N VAL A 26 8.35 -5.98 22.23
CA VAL A 26 7.87 -5.22 23.39
C VAL A 26 8.72 -5.52 24.62
N GLU A 27 9.01 -6.80 24.90
CA GLU A 27 9.85 -7.20 26.03
C GLU A 27 11.28 -6.68 25.91
N HIS A 28 11.89 -6.76 24.70
CA HIS A 28 13.23 -6.28 24.44
C HIS A 28 13.37 -4.75 24.67
N VAL A 29 12.44 -3.96 24.10
CA VAL A 29 12.44 -2.51 24.24
C VAL A 29 12.09 -2.08 25.66
N THR A 30 11.16 -2.78 26.33
CA THR A 30 10.84 -2.54 27.75
C THR A 30 12.05 -2.77 28.65
N ALA A 31 12.88 -3.77 28.35
CA ALA A 31 14.14 -4.02 29.04
C ALA A 31 15.26 -2.99 28.74
N GLY A 32 15.06 -2.08 27.79
CA GLY A 32 16.01 -1.00 27.46
C GLY A 32 16.89 -1.29 26.26
N GLY A 33 16.59 -2.32 25.46
CA GLY A 33 17.34 -2.65 24.24
C GLY A 33 16.91 -1.82 23.02
N ASP A 34 17.88 -1.47 22.17
CA ASP A 34 17.64 -0.87 20.86
C ASP A 34 17.09 -1.93 19.88
N ALA A 35 16.16 -1.54 19.01
CA ALA A 35 15.54 -2.46 18.05
C ALA A 35 15.38 -1.84 16.65
N LEU A 36 15.60 -2.67 15.62
CA LEU A 36 15.16 -2.40 14.25
C LEU A 36 14.02 -3.37 13.90
N VAL A 37 12.85 -2.83 13.59
CA VAL A 37 11.63 -3.61 13.36
C VAL A 37 11.14 -3.44 11.92
N LEU A 38 11.16 -4.53 11.17
CA LEU A 38 10.57 -4.64 9.85
C LEU A 38 9.30 -5.47 9.95
N MET A 39 8.15 -4.83 9.81
CA MET A 39 6.84 -5.48 9.86
C MET A 39 5.91 -4.87 8.80
N PRO A 40 5.05 -5.67 8.15
CA PRO A 40 4.14 -5.18 7.12
C PRO A 40 3.20 -4.09 7.65
N THR A 41 2.65 -3.30 6.74
CA THR A 41 1.57 -2.38 7.09
C THR A 41 0.37 -3.20 7.60
N GLY A 42 -0.27 -2.75 8.69
CA GLY A 42 -1.33 -3.51 9.37
C GLY A 42 -0.81 -4.64 10.29
N GLY A 43 0.51 -4.84 10.38
CA GLY A 43 1.13 -5.81 11.30
C GLY A 43 1.13 -5.38 12.77
N GLY A 44 0.61 -4.19 13.10
CA GLY A 44 0.56 -3.68 14.48
C GLY A 44 1.90 -3.13 14.99
N LYS A 45 2.70 -2.50 14.12
CA LYS A 45 3.97 -1.84 14.48
C LYS A 45 3.84 -0.85 15.63
N SER A 46 2.75 -0.09 15.67
CA SER A 46 2.54 0.94 16.70
C SER A 46 2.51 0.35 18.11
N LEU A 47 1.96 -0.83 18.32
CA LEU A 47 1.95 -1.51 19.63
C LEU A 47 3.37 -1.80 20.15
N CYS A 48 4.35 -2.00 19.24
CA CYS A 48 5.73 -2.31 19.59
C CYS A 48 6.47 -1.17 20.30
N TYR A 49 5.99 0.07 20.18
CA TYR A 49 6.50 1.20 20.95
C TYR A 49 5.46 1.78 21.92
N GLN A 50 4.17 1.65 21.65
CA GLN A 50 3.11 2.15 22.54
C GLN A 50 3.11 1.41 23.88
N ILE A 51 3.16 0.08 23.85
CA ILE A 51 3.16 -0.73 25.08
C ILE A 51 4.42 -0.49 25.93
N PRO A 52 5.65 -0.52 25.38
CA PRO A 52 6.85 -0.16 26.15
C PRO A 52 6.80 1.27 26.72
N SER A 53 6.20 2.24 26.02
CA SER A 53 6.03 3.61 26.54
C SER A 53 5.10 3.68 27.75
N LEU A 54 4.16 2.74 27.88
CA LEU A 54 3.25 2.66 29.03
C LEU A 54 3.87 1.89 30.22
N LEU A 55 4.86 1.05 29.95
CA LEU A 55 5.52 0.21 30.97
C LEU A 55 6.78 0.85 31.56
N ARG A 56 7.47 1.65 30.77
CA ARG A 56 8.70 2.34 31.20
C ARG A 56 8.36 3.69 31.85
N GLN A 57 9.25 4.15 32.70
CA GLN A 57 9.13 5.47 33.32
C GLN A 57 9.41 6.57 32.31
N GLY A 58 8.63 7.65 32.33
CA GLY A 58 8.77 8.80 31.43
C GLY A 58 7.84 8.77 30.22
N THR A 59 8.09 9.66 29.27
CA THR A 59 7.28 9.82 28.04
C THR A 59 7.95 9.15 26.86
N GLY A 60 7.21 8.31 26.12
CA GLY A 60 7.65 7.78 24.82
C GLY A 60 7.60 8.87 23.75
N ILE A 61 8.73 9.15 23.10
CA ILE A 61 8.83 10.15 22.02
C ILE A 61 8.79 9.45 20.67
N VAL A 62 7.74 9.70 19.88
CA VAL A 62 7.52 9.07 18.58
C VAL A 62 7.82 10.08 17.47
N VAL A 63 8.91 9.83 16.72
CA VAL A 63 9.26 10.64 15.54
C VAL A 63 8.49 10.10 14.34
N SER A 64 7.61 10.90 13.77
CA SER A 64 6.82 10.51 12.60
C SER A 64 6.88 11.61 11.53
N PRO A 65 6.98 11.25 10.23
CA PRO A 65 7.08 12.24 9.17
C PRO A 65 5.74 12.82 8.74
N LEU A 66 4.63 12.38 9.35
CA LEU A 66 3.28 12.53 8.80
C LEU A 66 2.30 13.13 9.81
N ILE A 67 1.98 14.40 9.62
CA ILE A 67 1.11 15.18 10.52
C ILE A 67 -0.26 14.53 10.71
N ALA A 68 -0.89 14.06 9.63
CA ALA A 68 -2.21 13.44 9.69
C ALA A 68 -2.19 12.11 10.48
N LEU A 69 -1.15 11.29 10.29
CA LEU A 69 -0.99 10.04 11.02
C LEU A 69 -0.81 10.29 12.53
N MET A 70 -0.05 11.33 12.90
CA MET A 70 0.13 11.69 14.32
C MET A 70 -1.21 11.96 14.99
N GLN A 71 -2.10 12.71 14.33
CA GLN A 71 -3.43 13.05 14.87
C GLN A 71 -4.27 11.78 15.06
N ASP A 72 -4.36 10.93 14.03
CA ASP A 72 -5.13 9.69 14.08
C ASP A 72 -4.63 8.75 15.18
N GLN A 73 -3.30 8.61 15.35
CA GLN A 73 -2.70 7.78 16.40
C GLN A 73 -2.98 8.36 17.80
N VAL A 74 -2.89 9.67 17.97
CA VAL A 74 -3.17 10.35 19.25
C VAL A 74 -4.64 10.24 19.61
N ASP A 75 -5.55 10.42 18.65
CA ASP A 75 -6.99 10.29 18.87
C ASP A 75 -7.34 8.85 19.29
N ALA A 76 -6.77 7.85 18.63
CA ALA A 76 -6.95 6.44 18.99
C ALA A 76 -6.43 6.10 20.41
N LEU A 77 -5.26 6.64 20.78
CA LEU A 77 -4.67 6.45 22.11
C LEU A 77 -5.52 7.12 23.21
N ARG A 78 -6.01 8.34 22.98
CA ARG A 78 -6.90 9.05 23.93
C ARG A 78 -8.21 8.31 24.14
N GLU A 79 -8.79 7.76 23.08
CA GLU A 79 -9.98 6.90 23.18
C GLU A 79 -9.72 5.60 23.95
N ALA A 80 -8.48 5.08 23.89
CA ALA A 80 -8.05 3.95 24.72
C ALA A 80 -7.68 4.35 26.16
N GLY A 81 -7.82 5.63 26.53
CA GLY A 81 -7.52 6.13 27.87
C GLY A 81 -6.05 6.47 28.13
N VAL A 82 -5.22 6.57 27.07
CA VAL A 82 -3.79 6.89 27.15
C VAL A 82 -3.56 8.39 26.99
N ALA A 83 -2.75 9.00 27.87
CA ALA A 83 -2.37 10.40 27.79
C ALA A 83 -1.37 10.62 26.66
N ALA A 84 -1.84 11.03 25.48
CA ALA A 84 -1.03 11.24 24.29
C ALA A 84 -1.25 12.62 23.68
N ALA A 85 -0.20 13.19 23.11
CA ALA A 85 -0.25 14.47 22.39
C ALA A 85 0.61 14.41 21.12
N TYR A 86 0.47 15.42 20.24
CA TYR A 86 1.36 15.60 19.11
C TYR A 86 1.90 17.04 19.04
N LEU A 87 3.05 17.21 18.41
CA LEU A 87 3.75 18.48 18.26
C LEU A 87 4.28 18.62 16.84
N ASN A 88 3.58 19.41 16.02
CA ASN A 88 3.92 19.65 14.63
C ASN A 88 3.51 21.06 14.18
N SER A 89 3.70 21.39 12.91
CA SER A 89 3.43 22.73 12.34
C SER A 89 1.94 23.10 12.24
N SER A 90 1.01 22.17 12.48
CA SER A 90 -0.44 22.47 12.42
C SER A 90 -0.98 23.09 13.69
N LEU A 91 -0.25 23.01 14.81
CA LEU A 91 -0.66 23.59 16.09
C LEU A 91 -0.32 25.07 16.15
N ASP A 92 -1.23 25.86 16.74
CA ASP A 92 -0.93 27.24 17.08
C ASP A 92 0.07 27.34 18.24
N ALA A 93 0.61 28.54 18.47
CA ALA A 93 1.64 28.77 19.49
C ALA A 93 1.17 28.50 20.93
N GLN A 94 -0.12 28.63 21.20
CA GLN A 94 -0.67 28.36 22.54
C GLN A 94 -0.77 26.84 22.77
N ALA A 95 -1.33 26.09 21.82
CA ALA A 95 -1.42 24.64 21.88
C ALA A 95 -0.02 23.98 21.98
N GLN A 96 0.98 24.51 21.24
CA GLN A 96 2.35 24.04 21.37
C GLN A 96 2.91 24.22 22.80
N ARG A 97 2.72 25.40 23.41
CA ARG A 97 3.15 25.66 24.78
C ARG A 97 2.46 24.77 25.82
N ASP A 98 1.18 24.49 25.59
CA ASP A 98 0.40 23.63 26.49
C ASP A 98 0.91 22.17 26.45
N VAL A 99 1.22 21.64 25.26
CA VAL A 99 1.86 20.31 25.10
C VAL A 99 3.26 20.29 25.72
N GLU A 100 4.11 21.31 25.49
CA GLU A 100 5.44 21.40 26.10
C GLU A 100 5.37 21.42 27.65
N ARG A 101 4.35 22.08 28.21
CA ARG A 101 4.12 22.12 29.66
C ARG A 101 3.68 20.76 30.20
N GLN A 102 2.76 20.07 29.54
CA GLN A 102 2.34 18.73 29.91
C GLN A 102 3.52 17.74 29.86
N LEU A 103 4.38 17.85 28.84
CA LEU A 103 5.58 17.05 28.72
C LEU A 103 6.54 17.24 29.92
N LEU A 104 6.83 18.50 30.26
CA LEU A 104 7.67 18.83 31.42
C LEU A 104 7.07 18.42 32.76
N ALA A 105 5.75 18.41 32.87
CA ALA A 105 5.01 17.96 34.06
C ALA A 105 4.94 16.43 34.19
N GLY A 106 5.38 15.66 33.16
CA GLY A 106 5.30 14.21 33.15
C GLY A 106 3.85 13.68 33.01
N GLU A 107 2.95 14.51 32.43
CA GLU A 107 1.54 14.17 32.27
C GLU A 107 1.26 13.35 31.01
N LEU A 108 2.26 13.17 30.12
CA LEU A 108 2.11 12.45 28.86
C LEU A 108 2.78 11.07 28.91
N ASN A 109 2.06 10.05 28.47
CA ASN A 109 2.63 8.73 28.20
C ASN A 109 3.35 8.69 26.85
N LEU A 110 2.77 9.35 25.81
CA LEU A 110 3.35 9.42 24.48
C LEU A 110 3.27 10.83 23.90
N LEU A 111 4.34 11.24 23.22
CA LEU A 111 4.38 12.46 22.43
C LEU A 111 4.84 12.14 21.00
N TYR A 112 3.97 12.38 20.03
CA TYR A 112 4.31 12.33 18.60
C TYR A 112 4.91 13.67 18.16
N VAL A 113 6.05 13.64 17.49
CA VAL A 113 6.76 14.87 17.08
C VAL A 113 7.24 14.76 15.63
N ALA A 114 7.11 15.85 14.87
CA ALA A 114 7.70 15.95 13.53
C ALA A 114 9.23 16.05 13.61
N PRO A 115 9.97 15.42 12.69
CA PRO A 115 11.44 15.42 12.73
C PRO A 115 12.03 16.83 12.73
N GLU A 116 11.47 17.76 11.94
CA GLU A 116 11.90 19.16 11.89
C GLU A 116 11.73 19.86 13.24
N ARG A 117 10.69 19.51 13.98
CA ARG A 117 10.47 20.07 15.32
C ARG A 117 11.41 19.45 16.35
N LEU A 118 11.60 18.14 16.30
CA LEU A 118 12.49 17.42 17.21
C LEU A 118 13.92 17.94 17.14
N LEU A 119 14.42 18.23 15.94
CA LEU A 119 15.79 18.66 15.69
C LEU A 119 16.07 20.12 16.08
N THR A 120 15.08 20.89 16.51
CA THR A 120 15.34 22.24 17.00
C THR A 120 16.11 22.20 18.33
N GLY A 121 17.17 23.06 18.47
CA GLY A 121 17.98 23.11 19.69
C GLY A 121 17.14 23.29 20.95
N ARG A 122 16.12 24.19 20.89
CA ARG A 122 15.19 24.41 22.00
C ARG A 122 14.43 23.14 22.42
N PHE A 123 13.98 22.33 21.46
CA PHE A 123 13.24 21.12 21.79
C PHE A 123 14.15 20.01 22.33
N LEU A 124 15.35 19.88 21.80
CA LEU A 124 16.36 18.97 22.34
C LEU A 124 16.73 19.32 23.80
N GLU A 125 16.91 20.61 24.12
CA GLU A 125 17.13 21.09 25.51
C GLU A 125 15.91 20.80 26.41
N LEU A 126 14.70 20.86 25.86
CA LEU A 126 13.49 20.51 26.61
C LEU A 126 13.45 19.01 26.92
N LEU A 127 13.83 18.15 25.97
CA LEU A 127 13.92 16.72 26.18
C LEU A 127 14.98 16.32 27.22
N GLU A 128 16.12 17.04 27.31
CA GLU A 128 17.15 16.82 28.34
C GLU A 128 16.62 17.06 29.77
N ARG A 129 15.54 17.82 29.88
CA ARG A 129 14.87 18.13 31.16
C ARG A 129 13.64 17.24 31.41
N THR A 130 13.37 16.31 30.51
CA THR A 130 12.22 15.42 30.54
C THR A 130 12.68 13.99 30.76
N GLU A 131 11.96 13.22 31.53
CA GLU A 131 12.21 11.78 31.62
C GLU A 131 11.64 11.10 30.39
N VAL A 132 12.52 10.60 29.50
CA VAL A 132 12.17 9.95 28.23
C VAL A 132 12.18 8.44 28.38
N ALA A 133 11.05 7.79 28.14
CA ALA A 133 10.91 6.34 28.23
C ALA A 133 11.62 5.61 27.09
N LEU A 134 11.45 6.10 25.85
CA LEU A 134 12.07 5.58 24.62
C LEU A 134 11.95 6.59 23.48
N PHE A 135 12.72 6.39 22.42
CA PHE A 135 12.51 7.03 21.11
C PHE A 135 12.02 5.99 20.11
N ALA A 136 10.86 6.24 19.50
CA ALA A 136 10.38 5.46 18.37
C ALA A 136 10.54 6.27 17.08
N ILE A 137 11.29 5.73 16.11
CA ILE A 137 11.52 6.33 14.80
C ILE A 137 10.64 5.59 13.80
N ASP A 138 9.45 6.14 13.56
CA ASP A 138 8.50 5.56 12.62
C ASP A 138 8.88 5.90 11.18
N GLU A 139 8.48 5.05 10.23
CA GLU A 139 8.85 5.15 8.81
C GLU A 139 10.37 5.34 8.58
N ALA A 140 11.17 4.55 9.31
CA ALA A 140 12.63 4.67 9.32
C ALA A 140 13.28 4.57 7.91
N HIS A 141 12.58 4.02 6.92
CA HIS A 141 13.03 3.99 5.52
C HIS A 141 13.21 5.40 4.92
N CYS A 142 12.62 6.45 5.53
CA CYS A 142 12.84 7.84 5.13
C CYS A 142 14.31 8.30 5.25
N VAL A 143 15.14 7.57 5.97
CA VAL A 143 16.59 7.85 6.07
C VAL A 143 17.35 7.56 4.77
N SER A 144 16.83 6.64 3.94
CA SER A 144 17.50 6.15 2.74
C SER A 144 17.30 7.06 1.54
N GLN A 145 18.41 7.48 0.90
CA GLN A 145 18.39 8.25 -0.36
C GLN A 145 17.83 7.44 -1.53
N TRP A 146 17.85 6.13 -1.44
CA TRP A 146 17.38 5.19 -2.46
C TRP A 146 15.93 4.79 -2.23
N GLY A 147 15.38 5.16 -1.06
CA GLY A 147 13.98 4.98 -0.71
C GLY A 147 13.06 5.85 -1.55
N HIS A 148 11.80 5.49 -1.58
CA HIS A 148 10.76 6.23 -2.32
C HIS A 148 10.32 7.53 -1.63
N ASP A 149 10.65 7.71 -0.34
CA ASP A 149 10.30 8.89 0.49
C ASP A 149 11.49 9.37 1.34
N PHE A 150 12.57 9.72 0.68
CA PHE A 150 13.74 10.27 1.35
C PHE A 150 13.44 11.62 2.01
N ARG A 151 13.84 11.75 3.30
CA ARG A 151 13.75 12.99 4.08
C ARG A 151 15.10 13.31 4.71
N PRO A 152 15.72 14.46 4.38
CA PRO A 152 17.02 14.84 4.92
C PRO A 152 17.08 14.84 6.45
N GLU A 153 16.00 15.29 7.11
CA GLU A 153 15.90 15.39 8.58
C GLU A 153 16.07 14.04 9.27
N TYR A 154 15.66 12.95 8.63
CA TYR A 154 15.82 11.61 9.20
C TYR A 154 17.27 11.19 9.38
N ARG A 155 18.19 11.73 8.59
CA ARG A 155 19.63 11.49 8.74
C ARG A 155 20.23 12.16 9.96
N GLU A 156 19.64 13.28 10.37
CA GLU A 156 20.09 14.03 11.54
C GLU A 156 19.62 13.38 12.86
N LEU A 157 18.71 12.40 12.81
CA LEU A 157 18.22 11.69 14.00
C LEU A 157 19.30 10.87 14.74
N THR A 158 20.49 10.72 14.15
CA THR A 158 21.68 10.20 14.85
C THR A 158 21.99 10.99 16.12
N ILE A 159 21.58 12.27 16.21
CA ILE A 159 21.73 13.09 17.40
C ILE A 159 21.06 12.48 18.64
N LEU A 160 20.02 11.68 18.47
CA LEU A 160 19.35 10.99 19.57
C LEU A 160 20.29 9.98 20.25
N HIS A 161 21.12 9.27 19.49
CA HIS A 161 22.14 8.40 20.04
C HIS A 161 23.22 9.18 20.80
N GLN A 162 23.61 10.34 20.27
CA GLN A 162 24.69 11.14 20.85
C GLN A 162 24.27 11.82 22.17
N ARG A 163 23.04 12.33 22.25
CA ARG A 163 22.56 13.10 23.41
C ARG A 163 21.83 12.25 24.46
N PHE A 164 21.23 11.14 24.04
CA PHE A 164 20.37 10.30 24.88
C PHE A 164 20.78 8.81 24.83
N ALA A 165 22.08 8.55 25.00
CA ALA A 165 22.68 7.22 24.83
C ALA A 165 22.07 6.13 25.74
N GLN A 166 21.42 6.49 26.85
CA GLN A 166 20.80 5.56 27.80
C GLN A 166 19.31 5.29 27.52
N VAL A 167 18.73 6.02 26.57
CA VAL A 167 17.31 5.88 26.21
C VAL A 167 17.19 4.91 25.02
N PRO A 168 16.43 3.82 25.14
CA PRO A 168 16.29 2.84 24.05
C PRO A 168 15.60 3.46 22.83
N ARG A 169 16.05 3.02 21.66
CA ARG A 169 15.54 3.46 20.38
C ARG A 169 14.95 2.28 19.63
N ILE A 170 13.77 2.48 19.08
CA ILE A 170 13.12 1.52 18.19
C ILE A 170 12.89 2.19 16.83
N ALA A 171 13.52 1.69 15.77
CA ALA A 171 13.28 2.11 14.40
C ALA A 171 12.32 1.13 13.73
N LEU A 172 11.25 1.66 13.12
CA LEU A 172 10.19 0.83 12.53
C LEU A 172 9.96 1.21 11.06
N THR A 173 9.76 0.21 10.22
CA THR A 173 9.35 0.42 8.83
C THR A 173 8.54 -0.76 8.30
N ALA A 174 7.68 -0.48 7.31
CA ALA A 174 6.93 -1.52 6.60
C ALA A 174 7.71 -2.08 5.39
N THR A 175 8.66 -1.32 4.86
CA THR A 175 9.36 -1.64 3.61
C THR A 175 10.81 -1.24 3.71
N ALA A 176 11.70 -2.21 3.65
CA ALA A 176 13.13 -1.97 3.46
C ALA A 176 13.74 -3.17 2.76
N ASP A 177 14.25 -2.95 1.55
CA ASP A 177 15.14 -3.91 0.91
C ASP A 177 16.47 -4.03 1.70
N PRO A 178 17.31 -5.02 1.44
CA PRO A 178 18.55 -5.21 2.18
C PRO A 178 19.42 -3.94 2.24
N ARG A 179 19.53 -3.21 1.15
CA ARG A 179 20.33 -1.98 1.07
C ARG A 179 19.75 -0.86 1.95
N THR A 180 18.45 -0.66 1.89
CA THR A 180 17.75 0.33 2.74
C THR A 180 17.89 -0.04 4.22
N ARG A 181 17.87 -1.33 4.55
CA ARG A 181 18.08 -1.81 5.92
C ARG A 181 19.47 -1.47 6.44
N ASP A 182 20.51 -1.72 5.63
CA ASP A 182 21.87 -1.38 5.98
C ASP A 182 22.06 0.14 6.20
N GLU A 183 21.44 0.97 5.35
CA GLU A 183 21.46 2.43 5.53
C GLU A 183 20.72 2.87 6.82
N ILE A 184 19.59 2.24 7.19
CA ILE A 184 18.89 2.54 8.46
C ILE A 184 19.82 2.25 9.63
N VAL A 185 20.46 1.07 9.66
CA VAL A 185 21.37 0.67 10.73
C VAL A 185 22.55 1.65 10.84
N GLU A 186 23.17 1.98 9.71
CA GLU A 186 24.32 2.90 9.69
C GLU A 186 23.94 4.32 10.13
N ARG A 187 22.90 4.89 9.50
CA ARG A 187 22.52 6.29 9.68
C ARG A 187 21.87 6.60 11.02
N LEU A 188 21.18 5.63 11.62
CA LEU A 188 20.58 5.80 12.94
C LEU A 188 21.46 5.27 14.07
N ALA A 189 22.69 4.84 13.79
CA ALA A 189 23.63 4.25 14.76
C ALA A 189 22.99 3.09 15.54
N LEU A 190 22.42 2.11 14.80
CA LEU A 190 21.72 0.94 15.34
C LEU A 190 22.50 -0.36 15.09
N GLN A 191 23.85 -0.31 15.08
CA GLN A 191 24.69 -1.48 14.81
C GLN A 191 24.50 -2.58 15.85
N ASP A 192 24.27 -2.22 17.11
CA ASP A 192 24.07 -3.14 18.22
C ASP A 192 22.58 -3.45 18.48
N ALA A 193 21.67 -2.90 17.68
CA ALA A 193 20.23 -3.10 17.84
C ALA A 193 19.81 -4.50 17.42
N GLN A 194 18.89 -5.09 18.18
CA GLN A 194 18.27 -6.35 17.77
C GLN A 194 17.36 -6.13 16.57
N GLN A 195 17.56 -6.92 15.51
CA GLN A 195 16.74 -6.85 14.32
C GLN A 195 15.60 -7.86 14.38
N PHE A 196 14.38 -7.37 14.22
CA PHE A 196 13.15 -8.16 14.13
C PHE A 196 12.56 -8.01 12.73
N VAL A 197 12.62 -9.06 11.95
CA VAL A 197 12.11 -9.08 10.58
C VAL A 197 10.93 -10.03 10.53
N SER A 198 9.73 -9.48 10.35
CA SER A 198 8.52 -10.27 10.11
C SER A 198 8.36 -10.56 8.63
N SER A 199 7.59 -11.59 8.30
CA SER A 199 7.13 -11.81 6.94
C SER A 199 6.41 -10.59 6.41
N PHE A 200 6.67 -10.27 5.14
CA PHE A 200 5.94 -9.24 4.38
C PHE A 200 4.59 -9.75 3.87
N ASP A 201 4.24 -11.00 4.14
CA ASP A 201 2.99 -11.57 3.66
C ASP A 201 1.75 -10.91 4.28
N ARG A 202 0.79 -10.67 3.42
CA ARG A 202 -0.54 -10.17 3.74
C ARG A 202 -1.57 -11.18 3.19
N PRO A 203 -1.81 -12.29 3.91
CA PRO A 203 -2.64 -13.39 3.42
C PRO A 203 -4.09 -12.97 3.13
N ASN A 204 -4.57 -11.93 3.78
CA ASN A 204 -5.91 -11.37 3.59
C ASN A 204 -6.06 -10.49 2.34
N ILE A 205 -4.96 -10.13 1.64
CA ILE A 205 -5.03 -9.35 0.40
C ILE A 205 -5.04 -10.30 -0.80
N ARG A 206 -6.04 -10.19 -1.66
CA ARG A 206 -6.10 -10.89 -2.94
C ARG A 206 -5.52 -10.01 -4.04
N TYR A 207 -4.50 -10.51 -4.73
CA TYR A 207 -3.86 -9.79 -5.84
C TYR A 207 -4.44 -10.25 -7.18
N ALA A 208 -4.86 -9.29 -8.01
CA ALA A 208 -5.34 -9.53 -9.35
C ALA A 208 -4.86 -8.46 -10.33
N ILE A 209 -4.38 -8.88 -11.50
CA ILE A 209 -3.85 -8.00 -12.54
C ILE A 209 -4.54 -8.31 -13.86
N ALA A 210 -5.15 -7.29 -14.47
CA ALA A 210 -5.85 -7.39 -15.73
C ALA A 210 -5.17 -6.56 -16.82
N GLN A 211 -5.25 -7.02 -18.07
CA GLN A 211 -4.85 -6.23 -19.22
C GLN A 211 -5.85 -5.10 -19.47
N ARG A 212 -5.35 -3.93 -19.84
CA ARG A 212 -6.16 -2.77 -20.16
C ARG A 212 -6.85 -2.93 -21.50
N HIS A 213 -8.17 -2.96 -21.51
CA HIS A 213 -9.01 -2.87 -22.70
C HIS A 213 -9.86 -1.62 -22.66
N ASN A 214 -10.70 -1.49 -21.66
CA ASN A 214 -11.51 -0.33 -21.35
C ASN A 214 -11.46 -0.13 -19.82
N ALA A 215 -10.54 0.70 -19.36
CA ALA A 215 -10.27 0.87 -17.94
C ALA A 215 -11.52 1.30 -17.13
N ARG A 216 -12.39 2.16 -17.73
CA ARG A 216 -13.66 2.58 -17.08
C ARG A 216 -14.59 1.41 -16.85
N SER A 217 -14.87 0.63 -17.91
CA SER A 217 -15.75 -0.53 -17.82
C SER A 217 -15.18 -1.62 -16.90
N GLN A 218 -13.85 -1.81 -16.93
CA GLN A 218 -13.18 -2.78 -16.07
C GLN A 218 -13.25 -2.36 -14.60
N LEU A 219 -13.04 -1.07 -14.30
CA LEU A 219 -13.17 -0.54 -12.93
C LEU A 219 -14.61 -0.66 -12.42
N LEU A 220 -15.62 -0.29 -13.21
CA LEU A 220 -17.02 -0.45 -12.80
C LEU A 220 -17.38 -1.91 -12.51
N THR A 221 -16.92 -2.84 -13.35
CA THR A 221 -17.12 -4.28 -13.10
C THR A 221 -16.48 -4.74 -11.80
N PHE A 222 -15.29 -4.21 -11.49
CA PHE A 222 -14.62 -4.49 -10.23
C PHE A 222 -15.38 -3.89 -9.04
N LEU A 223 -15.80 -2.61 -9.13
CA LEU A 223 -16.54 -1.92 -8.08
C LEU A 223 -17.94 -2.46 -7.82
N ASP A 224 -18.56 -3.13 -8.80
CA ASP A 224 -19.86 -3.81 -8.60
C ASP A 224 -19.81 -4.84 -7.46
N GLY A 225 -18.64 -5.43 -7.20
CA GLY A 225 -18.42 -6.33 -6.08
C GLY A 225 -18.06 -5.65 -4.75
N HIS A 226 -17.87 -4.32 -4.76
CA HIS A 226 -17.44 -3.53 -3.61
C HIS A 226 -18.43 -2.41 -3.27
N ARG A 227 -19.71 -2.63 -3.50
CA ARG A 227 -20.74 -1.62 -3.22
C ARG A 227 -20.83 -1.34 -1.73
N GLY A 228 -20.66 -0.07 -1.36
CA GLY A 228 -20.65 0.37 0.04
C GLY A 228 -19.34 0.11 0.79
N ASP A 229 -18.32 -0.40 0.12
CA ASP A 229 -16.98 -0.56 0.68
C ASP A 229 -16.16 0.72 0.52
N ALA A 230 -15.34 1.03 1.52
CA ALA A 230 -14.30 2.04 1.38
C ALA A 230 -13.14 1.50 0.56
N GLY A 231 -12.62 2.29 -0.37
CA GLY A 231 -11.52 1.87 -1.23
C GLY A 231 -10.69 3.02 -1.79
N ILE A 232 -9.57 2.67 -2.41
CA ILE A 232 -8.65 3.64 -3.01
C ILE A 232 -8.44 3.27 -4.48
N VAL A 233 -8.56 4.27 -5.37
CA VAL A 233 -8.28 4.14 -6.81
C VAL A 233 -7.09 5.03 -7.16
N TYR A 234 -5.94 4.42 -7.49
CA TYR A 234 -4.74 5.15 -7.87
C TYR A 234 -4.70 5.46 -9.35
N CYS A 235 -4.38 6.72 -9.67
CA CYS A 235 -4.16 7.23 -11.02
C CYS A 235 -2.81 7.95 -11.11
N LEU A 236 -2.18 7.91 -12.29
CA LEU A 236 -0.87 8.51 -12.52
C LEU A 236 -0.90 10.04 -12.52
N SER A 237 -1.96 10.68 -13.06
CA SER A 237 -2.04 12.12 -13.24
C SER A 237 -3.21 12.76 -12.49
N ARG A 238 -3.01 14.04 -12.10
CA ARG A 238 -4.03 14.86 -11.42
C ARG A 238 -5.33 14.92 -12.23
N ARG A 239 -5.23 15.22 -13.54
CA ARG A 239 -6.38 15.29 -14.44
C ARG A 239 -7.17 13.97 -14.45
N LYS A 240 -6.49 12.82 -14.51
CA LYS A 240 -7.14 11.51 -14.48
C LYS A 240 -7.83 11.23 -13.15
N VAL A 241 -7.29 11.73 -12.03
CA VAL A 241 -7.93 11.66 -10.71
C VAL A 241 -9.25 12.42 -10.75
N ASP A 242 -9.25 13.69 -11.18
CA ASP A 242 -10.46 14.52 -11.23
C ASP A 242 -11.53 13.93 -12.17
N GLU A 243 -11.13 13.54 -13.37
CA GLU A 243 -12.03 12.90 -14.35
C GLU A 243 -12.61 11.58 -13.81
N THR A 244 -11.80 10.77 -13.11
CA THR A 244 -12.26 9.48 -12.57
C THR A 244 -13.20 9.67 -11.38
N ALA A 245 -12.89 10.57 -10.45
CA ALA A 245 -13.76 10.86 -9.32
C ALA A 245 -15.12 11.41 -9.79
N ALA A 246 -15.11 12.35 -10.76
CA ALA A 246 -16.33 12.95 -11.29
C ALA A 246 -17.26 11.89 -11.91
N TRP A 247 -16.77 11.07 -12.84
CA TRP A 247 -17.63 10.08 -13.50
C TRP A 247 -18.07 8.93 -12.59
N LEU A 248 -17.29 8.57 -11.55
CA LEU A 248 -17.74 7.62 -10.53
C LEU A 248 -18.90 8.20 -9.72
N SER A 249 -18.81 9.47 -9.33
CA SER A 249 -19.86 10.18 -8.61
C SER A 249 -21.13 10.34 -9.43
N GLU A 250 -21.01 10.65 -10.74
CA GLU A 250 -22.13 10.64 -11.69
C GLU A 250 -22.80 9.26 -11.80
N GLY A 251 -22.02 8.19 -11.62
CA GLY A 251 -22.48 6.81 -11.59
C GLY A 251 -23.07 6.34 -10.26
N GLY A 252 -23.21 7.24 -9.27
CA GLY A 252 -23.78 6.94 -7.95
C GLY A 252 -22.81 6.27 -6.97
N ILE A 253 -21.50 6.31 -7.25
CA ILE A 253 -20.44 5.86 -6.34
C ILE A 253 -19.85 7.11 -5.67
N GLU A 254 -19.88 7.19 -4.35
CA GLU A 254 -19.34 8.35 -3.63
C GLU A 254 -17.81 8.37 -3.72
N ALA A 255 -17.28 9.17 -4.66
CA ALA A 255 -15.86 9.24 -4.97
C ALA A 255 -15.30 10.65 -4.76
N LEU A 256 -14.15 10.72 -4.07
CA LEU A 256 -13.49 11.98 -3.73
C LEU A 256 -12.10 12.05 -4.38
N PRO A 257 -11.72 13.17 -5.04
CA PRO A 257 -10.39 13.34 -5.62
C PRO A 257 -9.36 13.71 -4.54
N TYR A 258 -8.11 13.23 -4.69
CA TYR A 258 -7.00 13.62 -3.85
C TYR A 258 -5.67 13.68 -4.63
N HIS A 259 -5.10 14.86 -4.76
CA HIS A 259 -3.79 15.08 -5.38
C HIS A 259 -3.17 16.41 -4.94
N ALA A 260 -1.87 16.58 -5.13
CA ALA A 260 -1.12 17.77 -4.71
C ALA A 260 -1.54 19.09 -5.39
N GLY A 261 -2.34 19.03 -6.48
CA GLY A 261 -2.87 20.21 -7.16
C GLY A 261 -4.14 20.80 -6.54
N LEU A 262 -4.80 20.07 -5.64
CA LEU A 262 -5.93 20.62 -4.86
C LEU A 262 -5.41 21.58 -3.80
N ASP A 263 -6.23 22.58 -3.43
CA ASP A 263 -5.94 23.43 -2.30
C ASP A 263 -5.91 22.65 -0.96
N ALA A 264 -5.26 23.21 0.04
CA ALA A 264 -5.04 22.51 1.32
C ALA A 264 -6.35 22.20 2.07
N ALA A 265 -7.34 23.09 1.99
CA ALA A 265 -8.63 22.93 2.67
C ALA A 265 -9.43 21.78 2.04
N THR A 266 -9.53 21.74 0.71
CA THR A 266 -10.19 20.65 -0.03
C THR A 266 -9.50 19.31 0.21
N ARG A 267 -8.16 19.26 0.21
CA ARG A 267 -7.43 18.02 0.53
C ARG A 267 -7.73 17.53 1.94
N ALA A 268 -7.68 18.42 2.91
CA ALA A 268 -7.98 18.09 4.31
C ALA A 268 -9.43 17.61 4.48
N ALA A 269 -10.40 18.29 3.86
CA ALA A 269 -11.80 17.91 3.90
C ALA A 269 -12.05 16.53 3.27
N ASN A 270 -11.50 16.25 2.08
CA ASN A 270 -11.67 14.97 1.41
C ASN A 270 -11.01 13.84 2.20
N GLN A 271 -9.81 14.06 2.75
CA GLN A 271 -9.14 13.09 3.61
C GLN A 271 -9.95 12.82 4.87
N GLN A 272 -10.47 13.86 5.52
CA GLN A 272 -11.28 13.73 6.73
C GLN A 272 -12.59 12.96 6.46
N ARG A 273 -13.25 13.24 5.33
CA ARG A 273 -14.42 12.46 4.91
C ARG A 273 -14.08 11.00 4.69
N PHE A 274 -13.02 10.70 3.97
CA PHE A 274 -12.57 9.33 3.74
C PHE A 274 -12.30 8.57 5.05
N LEU A 275 -11.65 9.22 6.02
CA LEU A 275 -11.34 8.61 7.32
C LEU A 275 -12.60 8.40 8.18
N ARG A 276 -13.56 9.33 8.14
CA ARG A 276 -14.71 9.36 9.06
C ARG A 276 -15.97 8.70 8.51
N GLU A 277 -16.14 8.67 7.20
CA GLU A 277 -17.32 8.15 6.54
C GLU A 277 -17.06 6.74 5.97
N ASP A 278 -18.10 5.91 5.97
CA ASP A 278 -18.07 4.57 5.37
C ASP A 278 -18.39 4.67 3.86
N GLY A 279 -17.90 3.71 3.07
CA GLY A 279 -18.26 3.57 1.66
C GLY A 279 -17.65 4.60 0.71
N ILE A 280 -16.73 5.45 1.16
CA ILE A 280 -16.06 6.44 0.31
C ILE A 280 -14.98 5.78 -0.55
N VAL A 281 -14.98 6.10 -1.83
CA VAL A 281 -13.91 5.74 -2.78
C VAL A 281 -12.98 6.95 -2.96
N MET A 282 -11.75 6.85 -2.47
CA MET A 282 -10.74 7.88 -2.71
C MET A 282 -10.05 7.66 -4.05
N VAL A 283 -10.20 8.60 -4.98
CA VAL A 283 -9.45 8.57 -6.25
C VAL A 283 -8.23 9.48 -6.12
N ALA A 284 -7.03 8.93 -6.26
CA ALA A 284 -5.84 9.65 -5.87
C ALA A 284 -4.61 9.41 -6.75
N THR A 285 -3.66 10.35 -6.70
CA THR A 285 -2.27 10.09 -7.08
C THR A 285 -1.52 9.47 -5.89
N VAL A 286 -0.25 9.08 -6.10
CA VAL A 286 0.65 8.63 -5.01
C VAL A 286 0.77 9.63 -3.85
N ALA A 287 0.33 10.87 -4.02
CA ALA A 287 0.26 11.87 -2.94
C ALA A 287 -0.73 11.48 -1.82
N PHE A 288 -1.71 10.63 -2.10
CA PHE A 288 -2.58 9.99 -1.11
C PHE A 288 -1.92 8.69 -0.66
N GLY A 289 -0.92 8.83 0.15
CA GLY A 289 -0.07 7.71 0.48
C GLY A 289 0.23 7.64 1.96
N MET A 290 1.28 8.26 2.37
CA MET A 290 1.72 8.22 3.76
C MET A 290 0.71 8.88 4.69
N GLY A 291 0.47 8.25 5.84
CA GLY A 291 -0.42 8.78 6.88
C GLY A 291 -1.90 8.38 6.76
N ILE A 292 -2.27 7.51 5.84
CA ILE A 292 -3.62 6.95 5.78
C ILE A 292 -3.64 5.62 6.51
N ASP A 293 -4.26 5.61 7.68
CA ASP A 293 -4.35 4.43 8.56
C ASP A 293 -5.79 3.94 8.77
N LYS A 294 -6.65 4.10 7.74
CA LYS A 294 -8.01 3.56 7.75
C LYS A 294 -7.97 2.03 7.65
N PRO A 295 -8.44 1.29 8.68
CA PRO A 295 -8.28 -0.16 8.73
C PRO A 295 -9.22 -0.92 7.81
N ASP A 296 -10.38 -0.37 7.51
CA ASP A 296 -11.51 -0.96 6.78
C ASP A 296 -11.51 -0.63 5.28
N VAL A 297 -10.35 -0.37 4.69
CA VAL A 297 -10.21 -0.26 3.23
C VAL A 297 -10.33 -1.65 2.61
N ARG A 298 -11.41 -1.89 1.86
CA ARG A 298 -11.70 -3.21 1.29
C ARG A 298 -11.06 -3.45 -0.07
N PHE A 299 -10.66 -2.39 -0.79
CA PHE A 299 -9.95 -2.56 -2.05
C PHE A 299 -8.95 -1.43 -2.33
N VAL A 300 -7.91 -1.77 -3.08
CA VAL A 300 -6.98 -0.83 -3.69
C VAL A 300 -6.89 -1.15 -5.18
N ALA A 301 -7.34 -0.23 -6.01
CA ALA A 301 -7.36 -0.37 -7.45
C ALA A 301 -6.32 0.55 -8.12
N HIS A 302 -5.56 0.03 -9.09
CA HIS A 302 -4.60 0.81 -9.87
C HIS A 302 -5.08 0.93 -11.32
N LEU A 303 -5.38 2.14 -11.76
CA LEU A 303 -5.72 2.45 -13.15
C LEU A 303 -4.48 2.74 -14.01
N ASP A 304 -3.31 2.77 -13.42
CA ASP A 304 -2.01 2.95 -14.06
C ASP A 304 -0.96 2.14 -13.30
N LEU A 305 0.17 1.84 -13.95
CA LEU A 305 1.29 1.17 -13.28
C LEU A 305 1.85 2.03 -12.14
N PRO A 306 2.08 1.46 -10.96
CA PRO A 306 2.86 2.11 -9.90
C PRO A 306 4.33 2.24 -10.34
N ARG A 307 5.11 3.03 -9.59
CA ARG A 307 6.50 3.32 -9.96
C ARG A 307 7.46 2.15 -9.70
N SER A 308 7.15 1.31 -8.73
CA SER A 308 7.99 0.18 -8.33
C SER A 308 7.18 -0.86 -7.54
N MET A 309 7.79 -2.02 -7.28
CA MET A 309 7.21 -3.06 -6.42
C MET A 309 7.01 -2.58 -4.98
N GLU A 310 7.94 -1.80 -4.45
CA GLU A 310 7.84 -1.23 -3.10
C GLU A 310 6.64 -0.27 -3.01
N GLY A 311 6.48 0.61 -4.02
CA GLY A 311 5.31 1.49 -4.13
C GLY A 311 4.01 0.68 -4.22
N TYR A 312 3.97 -0.32 -5.10
CA TYR A 312 2.81 -1.21 -5.24
C TYR A 312 2.45 -1.91 -3.92
N TYR A 313 3.45 -2.46 -3.24
CA TYR A 313 3.27 -3.12 -1.94
C TYR A 313 2.73 -2.16 -0.87
N GLN A 314 3.28 -0.94 -0.78
CA GLN A 314 2.79 0.05 0.17
C GLN A 314 1.37 0.53 -0.12
N GLU A 315 1.07 0.77 -1.40
CA GLU A 315 -0.26 1.21 -1.84
C GLU A 315 -1.30 0.12 -1.62
N THR A 316 -1.03 -1.12 -2.02
CA THR A 316 -1.93 -2.26 -1.79
C THR A 316 -2.02 -2.66 -0.32
N GLY A 317 -0.94 -2.48 0.44
CA GLY A 317 -0.88 -2.72 1.88
C GLY A 317 -1.81 -1.85 2.73
N ARG A 318 -2.46 -0.82 2.14
CA ARG A 318 -3.51 -0.02 2.79
C ARG A 318 -4.81 -0.80 2.93
N GLY A 319 -5.03 -1.81 2.09
CA GLY A 319 -6.19 -2.68 2.17
C GLY A 319 -6.15 -3.61 3.38
N GLY A 320 -7.31 -3.82 4.02
CA GLY A 320 -7.50 -4.85 5.05
C GLY A 320 -6.55 -4.78 6.24
N ARG A 321 -6.26 -3.60 6.78
CA ARG A 321 -5.38 -3.46 7.96
C ARG A 321 -5.97 -4.05 9.23
N ASP A 322 -7.26 -4.20 9.29
CA ASP A 322 -7.99 -4.90 10.34
C ASP A 322 -7.88 -6.44 10.27
N GLY A 323 -7.20 -6.96 9.23
CA GLY A 323 -7.03 -8.39 8.98
C GLY A 323 -8.16 -9.03 8.17
N LEU A 324 -9.22 -8.29 7.88
CA LEU A 324 -10.31 -8.77 7.04
C LEU A 324 -9.92 -8.77 5.55
N PRO A 325 -10.61 -9.54 4.71
CA PRO A 325 -10.32 -9.61 3.28
C PRO A 325 -10.29 -8.25 2.59
N ALA A 326 -9.34 -8.09 1.66
CA ALA A 326 -9.23 -6.93 0.79
C ALA A 326 -8.71 -7.32 -0.58
N ASP A 327 -9.06 -6.54 -1.61
CA ASP A 327 -8.66 -6.77 -2.99
C ASP A 327 -7.64 -5.73 -3.47
N ALA A 328 -6.52 -6.19 -4.02
CA ALA A 328 -5.55 -5.40 -4.75
C ALA A 328 -5.71 -5.71 -6.25
N TRP A 329 -6.29 -4.76 -6.97
CA TRP A 329 -6.58 -4.91 -8.40
C TRP A 329 -5.85 -3.88 -9.23
N MET A 330 -5.25 -4.30 -10.35
CA MET A 330 -4.52 -3.42 -11.24
C MET A 330 -4.89 -3.69 -12.70
N VAL A 331 -5.01 -2.61 -13.49
CA VAL A 331 -5.08 -2.69 -14.96
C VAL A 331 -3.88 -1.96 -15.57
N TYR A 332 -3.25 -2.59 -16.56
CA TYR A 332 -2.15 -1.96 -17.26
C TYR A 332 -2.11 -2.36 -18.75
N GLY A 333 -1.40 -1.58 -19.55
CA GLY A 333 -1.20 -1.82 -20.96
C GLY A 333 0.15 -1.29 -21.45
N LEU A 334 0.45 -1.54 -22.72
CA LEU A 334 1.73 -1.13 -23.32
C LEU A 334 1.96 0.39 -23.26
N SER A 335 0.90 1.19 -23.35
CA SER A 335 0.98 2.64 -23.22
C SER A 335 1.52 3.10 -21.88
N ASP A 336 1.21 2.36 -20.80
CA ASP A 336 1.67 2.71 -19.46
C ASP A 336 3.17 2.50 -19.31
N VAL A 337 3.69 1.41 -19.93
CA VAL A 337 5.12 1.10 -19.96
C VAL A 337 5.89 2.22 -20.67
N VAL A 338 5.39 2.65 -21.83
CA VAL A 338 5.99 3.77 -22.59
C VAL A 338 5.97 5.06 -21.77
N THR A 339 4.83 5.40 -21.17
CA THR A 339 4.68 6.61 -20.36
C THR A 339 5.65 6.60 -19.16
N MET A 340 5.73 5.50 -18.43
CA MET A 340 6.63 5.39 -17.28
C MET A 340 8.10 5.48 -17.69
N SER A 341 8.49 4.83 -18.79
CA SER A 341 9.85 4.91 -19.32
C SER A 341 10.23 6.33 -19.73
N GLN A 342 9.31 7.08 -20.33
CA GLN A 342 9.51 8.49 -20.69
C GLN A 342 9.64 9.36 -19.44
N MET A 343 8.80 9.17 -18.43
CA MET A 343 8.90 9.92 -17.17
C MET A 343 10.24 9.71 -16.46
N ILE A 344 10.76 8.47 -16.44
CA ILE A 344 12.08 8.18 -15.91
C ILE A 344 13.17 8.89 -16.72
N ALA A 345 13.09 8.85 -18.03
CA ALA A 345 14.07 9.48 -18.91
C ALA A 345 14.13 11.00 -18.76
N GLN A 346 12.96 11.65 -18.63
CA GLN A 346 12.80 13.11 -18.53
C GLN A 346 13.03 13.64 -17.10
N SER A 347 13.20 12.74 -16.10
CA SER A 347 13.48 13.17 -14.73
C SER A 347 14.84 13.89 -14.66
N GLU A 348 14.96 14.86 -13.77
CA GLU A 348 16.23 15.58 -13.51
C GLU A 348 17.24 14.74 -12.72
N SER A 349 16.91 13.49 -12.41
CA SER A 349 17.77 12.57 -11.67
C SER A 349 19.02 12.19 -12.49
N GLY A 350 20.13 11.96 -11.80
CA GLY A 350 21.36 11.47 -12.43
C GLY A 350 21.19 10.06 -13.05
N ASP A 351 22.11 9.71 -13.96
CA ASP A 351 22.02 8.47 -14.76
C ASP A 351 21.94 7.20 -13.93
N ASP A 352 22.67 7.13 -12.81
CA ASP A 352 22.63 5.98 -11.90
C ASP A 352 21.24 5.79 -11.30
N ARG A 353 20.59 6.88 -10.90
CA ARG A 353 19.23 6.83 -10.37
C ARG A 353 18.22 6.43 -11.43
N LYS A 354 18.33 6.98 -12.64
CA LYS A 354 17.50 6.57 -13.78
C LYS A 354 17.65 5.08 -14.11
N ARG A 355 18.88 4.53 -13.98
CA ARG A 355 19.15 3.11 -14.18
C ARG A 355 18.44 2.25 -13.13
N VAL A 356 18.49 2.66 -11.86
CA VAL A 356 17.78 1.97 -10.77
C VAL A 356 16.27 2.03 -10.97
N GLU A 357 15.72 3.20 -11.32
CA GLU A 357 14.28 3.36 -11.55
C GLU A 357 13.79 2.50 -12.75
N ARG A 358 14.59 2.36 -13.80
CA ARG A 358 14.29 1.43 -14.90
C ARG A 358 14.28 -0.03 -14.45
N ALA A 359 15.29 -0.46 -13.70
CA ALA A 359 15.34 -1.84 -13.19
C ALA A 359 14.12 -2.15 -12.30
N LYS A 360 13.66 -1.18 -11.50
CA LYS A 360 12.44 -1.31 -10.70
C LYS A 360 11.18 -1.43 -11.57
N LEU A 361 11.08 -0.64 -12.65
CA LEU A 361 9.98 -0.74 -13.61
C LEU A 361 9.99 -2.11 -14.32
N ASP A 362 11.15 -2.56 -14.80
CA ASP A 362 11.30 -3.84 -15.49
C ASP A 362 10.90 -5.02 -14.58
N PHE A 363 11.27 -4.96 -13.30
CA PHE A 363 10.84 -5.94 -12.32
C PHE A 363 9.31 -5.94 -12.12
N LEU A 364 8.70 -4.75 -11.98
CA LEU A 364 7.25 -4.63 -11.86
C LEU A 364 6.52 -5.18 -13.10
N LEU A 365 7.06 -4.94 -14.29
CA LEU A 365 6.52 -5.49 -15.54
C LEU A 365 6.61 -7.01 -15.58
N SER A 366 7.74 -7.58 -15.16
CA SER A 366 7.89 -9.03 -15.06
C SER A 366 6.88 -9.64 -14.08
N TYR A 367 6.64 -8.98 -12.95
CA TYR A 367 5.60 -9.35 -12.01
C TYR A 367 4.19 -9.29 -12.64
N ALA A 368 3.88 -8.22 -13.37
CA ALA A 368 2.57 -8.04 -14.00
C ALA A 368 2.27 -9.10 -15.08
N GLU A 369 3.27 -9.54 -15.84
CA GLU A 369 3.14 -10.57 -16.88
C GLU A 369 3.36 -12.00 -16.39
N ALA A 370 3.80 -12.19 -15.15
CA ALA A 370 4.12 -13.49 -14.62
C ALA A 370 2.92 -14.46 -14.67
N THR A 371 3.22 -15.73 -14.90
CA THR A 371 2.26 -16.83 -14.83
C THR A 371 2.32 -17.59 -13.50
N GLN A 372 3.32 -17.29 -12.69
CA GLN A 372 3.54 -17.84 -11.35
C GLN A 372 2.68 -17.14 -10.31
N CYS A 373 2.67 -17.68 -9.09
CA CYS A 373 1.95 -17.08 -7.96
C CYS A 373 2.40 -15.62 -7.73
N ARG A 374 1.42 -14.68 -7.70
CA ARG A 374 1.69 -13.26 -7.46
C ARG A 374 2.37 -13.01 -6.13
N ARG A 375 1.90 -13.69 -5.08
CA ARG A 375 2.43 -13.52 -3.72
C ARG A 375 3.87 -14.00 -3.60
N GLU A 376 4.20 -15.13 -4.21
CA GLU A 376 5.56 -15.65 -4.26
C GLU A 376 6.53 -14.62 -4.86
N LEU A 377 6.20 -14.05 -6.02
CA LEU A 377 7.02 -13.04 -6.68
C LEU A 377 7.09 -11.72 -5.91
N LEU A 378 5.98 -11.31 -5.29
CA LEU A 378 5.95 -10.10 -4.47
C LEU A 378 6.86 -10.24 -3.25
N LEU A 379 6.80 -11.36 -2.55
CA LEU A 379 7.63 -11.61 -1.37
C LEU A 379 9.11 -11.79 -1.74
N ALA A 380 9.39 -12.43 -2.89
CA ALA A 380 10.74 -12.54 -3.43
C ALA A 380 11.39 -11.18 -3.70
N ALA A 381 10.61 -10.14 -4.07
CA ALA A 381 11.09 -8.77 -4.23
C ALA A 381 11.68 -8.17 -2.94
N PHE A 382 11.22 -8.66 -1.79
CA PHE A 382 11.71 -8.25 -0.46
C PHE A 382 12.72 -9.25 0.14
N GLY A 383 13.17 -10.23 -0.66
CA GLY A 383 14.14 -11.25 -0.22
C GLY A 383 13.51 -12.36 0.61
N GLU A 384 12.18 -12.50 0.61
CA GLU A 384 11.47 -13.54 1.35
C GLU A 384 11.12 -14.71 0.43
N THR A 385 11.41 -15.94 0.89
CA THR A 385 11.02 -17.17 0.21
C THR A 385 9.64 -17.59 0.68
N PHE A 386 8.70 -17.73 -0.26
CA PHE A 386 7.35 -18.19 0.00
C PHE A 386 7.13 -19.59 -0.62
N PRO A 387 6.59 -20.56 0.12
CA PRO A 387 6.49 -21.94 -0.36
C PRO A 387 5.37 -22.18 -1.38
N GLY A 388 4.73 -21.14 -1.92
CA GLY A 388 3.64 -21.15 -2.92
C GLY A 388 2.96 -22.50 -3.21
N PRO A 389 1.88 -22.51 -3.96
CA PRO A 389 1.01 -21.42 -4.38
C PRO A 389 0.16 -20.84 -3.23
N CYS A 390 -0.19 -19.55 -3.29
CA CYS A 390 -0.92 -18.90 -2.20
C CYS A 390 -2.43 -19.23 -2.17
N GLY A 391 -3.00 -19.76 -3.25
CA GLY A 391 -4.43 -20.04 -3.37
C GLY A 391 -5.35 -18.80 -3.37
N ASN A 392 -4.78 -17.58 -3.29
CA ASN A 392 -5.53 -16.32 -3.16
C ASN A 392 -5.01 -15.20 -4.08
N CYS A 393 -4.53 -15.52 -5.28
CA CYS A 393 -4.25 -14.53 -6.33
C CYS A 393 -4.87 -14.99 -7.65
N ASP A 394 -4.97 -14.08 -8.62
CA ASP A 394 -5.51 -14.38 -9.94
C ASP A 394 -4.85 -15.62 -10.58
N ASN A 395 -3.52 -15.69 -10.58
CA ASN A 395 -2.77 -16.80 -11.18
C ASN A 395 -2.95 -18.14 -10.45
N CYS A 396 -3.25 -18.15 -9.15
CA CYS A 396 -3.55 -19.38 -8.42
C CYS A 396 -4.99 -19.84 -8.58
N LEU A 397 -5.94 -18.88 -8.62
CA LEU A 397 -7.37 -19.17 -8.76
C LEU A 397 -7.74 -19.53 -10.20
N GLU A 398 -7.16 -18.81 -11.16
CA GLU A 398 -7.34 -19.01 -12.60
C GLU A 398 -5.98 -19.05 -13.29
N PRO A 399 -5.26 -20.20 -13.25
CA PRO A 399 -3.94 -20.32 -13.86
C PRO A 399 -3.96 -19.91 -15.34
N PRO A 400 -3.09 -18.95 -15.74
CA PRO A 400 -3.09 -18.48 -17.11
C PRO A 400 -2.65 -19.58 -18.07
N LYS A 401 -3.37 -19.74 -19.18
CA LYS A 401 -2.92 -20.57 -20.27
C LYS A 401 -1.69 -19.97 -20.92
N THR A 402 -0.73 -20.80 -21.24
CA THR A 402 0.51 -20.41 -21.93
C THR A 402 0.63 -21.15 -23.26
N TRP A 403 1.31 -20.53 -24.21
CA TRP A 403 1.58 -21.10 -25.53
C TRP A 403 3.04 -20.85 -25.92
N ASP A 404 3.57 -21.69 -26.80
CA ASP A 404 4.91 -21.49 -27.38
C ASP A 404 4.86 -20.32 -28.37
N ALA A 405 5.35 -19.16 -27.93
CA ALA A 405 5.43 -17.93 -28.69
C ALA A 405 6.82 -17.69 -29.29
N THR A 406 7.68 -18.71 -29.38
CA THR A 406 9.05 -18.57 -29.85
C THR A 406 9.10 -17.96 -31.27
N VAL A 407 8.31 -18.50 -32.21
CA VAL A 407 8.26 -17.97 -33.57
C VAL A 407 7.71 -16.55 -33.65
N PRO A 408 6.56 -16.21 -33.01
CA PRO A 408 6.12 -14.83 -32.91
C PRO A 408 7.13 -13.88 -32.26
N ALA A 409 7.83 -14.31 -31.22
CA ALA A 409 8.91 -13.53 -30.61
C ALA A 409 10.03 -13.24 -31.61
N GLN A 410 10.49 -14.26 -32.34
CA GLN A 410 11.49 -14.09 -33.38
C GLN A 410 11.04 -13.16 -34.50
N LYS A 411 9.79 -13.28 -34.98
CA LYS A 411 9.19 -12.35 -35.96
C LYS A 411 9.21 -10.88 -35.44
N ALA A 412 8.77 -10.67 -34.21
CA ALA A 412 8.72 -9.35 -33.57
C ALA A 412 10.11 -8.74 -33.40
N LEU A 413 11.07 -9.49 -32.83
CA LEU A 413 12.45 -9.05 -32.63
C LEU A 413 13.14 -8.75 -33.97
N SER A 414 12.92 -9.61 -34.98
CA SER A 414 13.47 -9.38 -36.34
C SER A 414 12.90 -8.14 -36.99
N ALA A 415 11.60 -7.85 -36.82
CA ALA A 415 10.97 -6.65 -37.36
C ALA A 415 11.50 -5.37 -36.69
N VAL A 416 11.69 -5.38 -35.37
CA VAL A 416 12.35 -4.29 -34.64
C VAL A 416 13.77 -4.07 -35.14
N TYR A 417 14.56 -5.12 -35.31
CA TYR A 417 15.93 -5.03 -35.82
C TYR A 417 15.98 -4.41 -37.24
N ARG A 418 15.17 -4.97 -38.16
CA ARG A 418 15.18 -4.59 -39.57
C ARG A 418 14.59 -3.21 -39.84
N SER A 419 13.71 -2.72 -38.97
CA SER A 419 13.22 -1.32 -39.03
C SER A 419 14.21 -0.31 -38.42
N GLY A 420 15.41 -0.75 -38.02
CA GLY A 420 16.48 0.12 -37.52
C GLY A 420 16.34 0.50 -36.06
N GLN A 421 15.45 -0.16 -35.29
CA GLN A 421 15.25 0.10 -33.85
C GLN A 421 14.91 1.55 -33.54
N ARG A 422 14.09 2.19 -34.38
CA ARG A 422 13.72 3.62 -34.29
C ARG A 422 12.21 3.86 -34.25
N PHE A 423 11.42 2.77 -34.16
CA PHE A 423 9.97 2.86 -34.24
C PHE A 423 9.32 2.24 -32.99
N GLY A 424 8.17 2.78 -32.64
CA GLY A 424 7.33 2.24 -31.58
C GLY A 424 6.59 0.97 -32.03
N SER A 425 6.03 0.26 -31.07
CA SER A 425 5.32 -1.01 -31.29
C SER A 425 4.21 -0.94 -32.35
N GLY A 426 3.46 0.17 -32.43
CA GLY A 426 2.39 0.32 -33.42
C GLY A 426 2.91 0.19 -34.86
N HIS A 427 3.95 0.94 -35.22
CA HIS A 427 4.54 0.87 -36.55
C HIS A 427 5.15 -0.49 -36.88
N VAL A 428 5.81 -1.12 -35.89
CA VAL A 428 6.38 -2.46 -36.08
C VAL A 428 5.28 -3.52 -36.24
N ILE A 429 4.17 -3.37 -35.56
CA ILE A 429 2.98 -4.24 -35.73
C ILE A 429 2.40 -4.08 -37.13
N ASP A 430 2.34 -2.85 -37.66
CA ASP A 430 1.88 -2.63 -39.05
C ASP A 430 2.81 -3.29 -40.08
N ILE A 431 4.13 -3.25 -39.86
CA ILE A 431 5.10 -4.02 -40.68
C ILE A 431 4.78 -5.52 -40.63
N LEU A 432 4.65 -6.09 -39.42
CA LEU A 432 4.38 -7.52 -39.24
C LEU A 432 3.06 -7.95 -39.90
N ARG A 433 2.04 -7.11 -39.80
CA ARG A 433 0.72 -7.40 -40.38
C ARG A 433 0.62 -7.12 -41.87
N GLY A 434 1.64 -6.48 -42.45
CA GLY A 434 1.60 -6.10 -43.85
C GLY A 434 0.60 -4.98 -44.16
N ILE A 435 0.43 -4.06 -43.22
CA ILE A 435 -0.46 -2.90 -43.41
C ILE A 435 0.29 -1.87 -44.26
N ASP A 436 -0.18 -1.71 -45.48
CA ASP A 436 0.36 -0.73 -46.43
C ASP A 436 -0.12 0.68 -46.12
N GLY A 437 0.68 1.69 -46.49
CA GLY A 437 0.36 3.10 -46.30
C GLY A 437 1.48 4.02 -46.77
N GLU A 438 1.16 5.28 -46.97
CA GLU A 438 2.10 6.28 -47.48
C GLU A 438 3.40 6.36 -46.68
N ARG A 439 3.30 6.37 -45.35
CA ARG A 439 4.46 6.39 -44.44
C ARG A 439 5.29 5.11 -44.52
N MET A 440 4.65 3.96 -44.74
CA MET A 440 5.32 2.67 -44.88
C MET A 440 6.18 2.65 -46.13
N ASN A 441 5.63 3.14 -47.26
CA ASN A 441 6.29 3.22 -48.54
C ASN A 441 7.42 4.26 -48.56
N GLN A 442 7.21 5.44 -47.94
CA GLN A 442 8.25 6.49 -47.82
C GLN A 442 9.48 5.99 -47.05
N LEU A 443 9.30 5.15 -46.05
CA LEU A 443 10.37 4.55 -45.26
C LEU A 443 10.98 3.29 -45.91
N GLY A 444 10.37 2.78 -46.98
CA GLY A 444 10.80 1.54 -47.64
C GLY A 444 10.56 0.27 -46.81
N HIS A 445 9.68 0.34 -45.79
CA HIS A 445 9.41 -0.77 -44.89
C HIS A 445 8.45 -1.81 -45.49
N ASP A 446 7.74 -1.47 -46.55
CA ASP A 446 6.98 -2.38 -47.41
C ASP A 446 7.87 -3.43 -48.09
N ARG A 447 9.18 -3.15 -48.22
CA ARG A 447 10.17 -4.04 -48.86
C ARG A 447 10.97 -4.87 -47.83
N LEU A 448 10.75 -4.69 -46.55
CA LEU A 448 11.43 -5.50 -45.53
C LEU A 448 10.99 -6.97 -45.63
N THR A 449 11.92 -7.88 -45.43
CA THR A 449 11.62 -9.34 -45.39
C THR A 449 10.69 -9.69 -44.21
N THR A 450 10.46 -8.75 -43.29
CA THR A 450 9.54 -8.87 -42.18
C THR A 450 8.16 -8.26 -42.45
N PHE A 451 7.93 -7.69 -43.64
CA PHE A 451 6.65 -7.14 -44.01
C PHE A 451 5.64 -8.25 -44.28
N GLY A 452 4.53 -8.26 -43.53
CA GLY A 452 3.44 -9.23 -43.69
C GLY A 452 3.71 -10.63 -43.12
N ILE A 453 4.88 -10.92 -42.53
CA ILE A 453 5.18 -12.26 -42.00
C ILE A 453 4.34 -12.64 -40.78
N GLY A 454 3.66 -11.69 -40.17
CA GLY A 454 2.82 -11.83 -39.00
C GLY A 454 1.34 -11.51 -39.25
N ALA A 455 0.90 -11.58 -40.51
CA ALA A 455 -0.50 -11.32 -40.88
C ALA A 455 -1.51 -12.34 -40.30
N ASP A 456 -0.99 -13.48 -39.83
CA ASP A 456 -1.73 -14.53 -39.13
C ASP A 456 -2.25 -14.12 -37.74
N MET A 457 -1.72 -13.03 -37.17
CA MET A 457 -2.11 -12.53 -35.86
C MET A 457 -2.74 -11.13 -35.97
N ASP A 458 -3.73 -10.86 -35.12
CA ASP A 458 -4.36 -9.53 -35.07
C ASP A 458 -3.50 -8.52 -34.27
N GLU A 459 -3.91 -7.25 -34.33
CA GLU A 459 -3.18 -6.16 -33.67
C GLU A 459 -3.09 -6.38 -32.13
N LYS A 460 -4.17 -6.89 -31.51
CA LYS A 460 -4.21 -7.11 -30.07
C LYS A 460 -3.25 -8.20 -29.64
N GLN A 461 -3.21 -9.30 -30.39
CA GLN A 461 -2.27 -10.40 -30.17
C GLN A 461 -0.83 -9.91 -30.28
N TRP A 462 -0.49 -9.10 -31.31
CA TRP A 462 0.83 -8.51 -31.43
C TRP A 462 1.16 -7.54 -30.31
N ARG A 463 0.21 -6.71 -29.86
CA ARG A 463 0.40 -5.83 -28.70
C ARG A 463 0.72 -6.64 -27.44
N SER A 464 0.11 -7.80 -27.26
CA SER A 464 0.41 -8.72 -26.16
C SER A 464 1.82 -9.29 -26.26
N VAL A 465 2.23 -9.75 -27.45
CA VAL A 465 3.60 -10.24 -27.69
C VAL A 465 4.62 -9.17 -27.34
N PHE A 466 4.47 -7.94 -27.84
CA PHE A 466 5.42 -6.85 -27.55
C PHE A 466 5.48 -6.50 -26.08
N ARG A 467 4.35 -6.49 -25.37
CA ARG A 467 4.31 -6.24 -23.93
C ARG A 467 5.06 -7.32 -23.15
N GLN A 468 4.85 -8.59 -23.50
CA GLN A 468 5.51 -9.70 -22.84
C GLN A 468 7.01 -9.77 -23.20
N LEU A 469 7.43 -9.36 -24.40
CA LEU A 469 8.83 -9.22 -24.75
C LEU A 469 9.54 -8.13 -23.95
N LEU A 470 8.86 -7.01 -23.68
CA LEU A 470 9.36 -5.94 -22.80
C LEU A 470 9.49 -6.46 -21.36
N ALA A 471 8.46 -7.12 -20.85
CA ALA A 471 8.46 -7.72 -19.50
C ALA A 471 9.55 -8.80 -19.33
N ALA A 472 9.83 -9.57 -20.38
CA ALA A 472 10.89 -10.57 -20.38
C ALA A 472 12.30 -9.98 -20.56
N GLY A 473 12.42 -8.65 -20.67
CA GLY A 473 13.70 -7.97 -20.90
C GLY A 473 14.33 -8.26 -22.27
N LEU A 474 13.54 -8.75 -23.23
CA LEU A 474 14.00 -9.00 -24.61
C LEU A 474 13.92 -7.76 -25.49
N LEU A 475 13.08 -6.81 -25.12
CA LEU A 475 12.99 -5.48 -25.70
C LEU A 475 13.15 -4.44 -24.61
N ALA A 476 13.64 -3.27 -24.98
CA ALA A 476 13.66 -2.08 -24.14
C ALA A 476 13.04 -0.90 -24.90
N THR A 477 12.46 0.06 -24.18
CA THR A 477 12.02 1.32 -24.77
C THR A 477 13.19 2.31 -24.78
N ASP A 478 13.41 2.98 -25.92
CA ASP A 478 14.39 4.06 -25.99
C ASP A 478 13.89 5.29 -25.22
N PRO A 479 14.64 5.75 -24.22
CA PRO A 479 14.23 6.90 -23.42
C PRO A 479 14.13 8.21 -24.21
N GLU A 480 14.97 8.37 -25.23
CA GLU A 480 15.04 9.59 -26.05
C GLU A 480 14.10 9.53 -27.26
N GLY A 481 13.60 8.36 -27.60
CA GLY A 481 12.89 8.05 -28.84
C GLY A 481 11.38 7.85 -28.69
N PHE A 482 10.61 8.65 -27.96
CA PHE A 482 9.13 8.61 -27.91
C PHE A 482 8.50 7.18 -27.89
N GLY A 483 9.11 6.24 -27.15
CA GLY A 483 8.62 4.86 -27.04
C GLY A 483 9.08 3.96 -28.18
N THR A 484 10.17 4.27 -28.85
CA THR A 484 10.81 3.39 -29.82
C THR A 484 11.37 2.14 -29.15
N LEU A 485 11.35 1.03 -29.86
CA LEU A 485 11.78 -0.26 -29.34
C LEU A 485 13.22 -0.58 -29.77
N ARG A 486 14.00 -1.06 -28.82
CA ARG A 486 15.36 -1.57 -29.05
C ARG A 486 15.51 -3.00 -28.54
N LEU A 487 16.34 -3.79 -29.22
CA LEU A 487 16.73 -5.11 -28.75
C LEU A 487 17.67 -4.99 -27.55
N THR A 488 17.58 -5.95 -26.65
CA THR A 488 18.56 -6.14 -25.57
C THR A 488 19.56 -7.23 -25.97
N THR A 489 20.61 -7.43 -25.18
CA THR A 489 21.56 -8.52 -25.38
C THR A 489 20.89 -9.90 -25.30
N ALA A 490 19.88 -10.05 -24.43
CA ALA A 490 19.10 -11.28 -24.25
C ALA A 490 18.26 -11.68 -25.49
N SER A 491 17.93 -10.72 -26.37
CA SER A 491 17.17 -11.01 -27.59
C SER A 491 17.89 -11.97 -28.54
N ARG A 492 19.22 -11.99 -28.49
CA ARG A 492 20.03 -12.83 -29.38
C ARG A 492 19.74 -14.33 -29.22
N GLU A 493 19.64 -14.80 -27.96
CA GLU A 493 19.35 -16.21 -27.65
C GLU A 493 18.03 -16.68 -28.28
N VAL A 494 17.03 -15.81 -28.29
CA VAL A 494 15.73 -16.10 -28.92
C VAL A 494 15.82 -16.08 -30.43
N LEU A 495 16.51 -15.08 -31.00
CA LEU A 495 16.66 -14.92 -32.45
C LEU A 495 17.40 -16.10 -33.09
N VAL A 496 18.42 -16.66 -32.41
CA VAL A 496 19.19 -17.82 -32.91
C VAL A 496 18.56 -19.17 -32.52
N GLY A 497 17.45 -19.15 -31.75
CA GLY A 497 16.70 -20.36 -31.39
C GLY A 497 17.25 -21.14 -30.20
N GLU A 498 18.20 -20.57 -29.46
CA GLU A 498 18.77 -21.18 -28.24
C GLU A 498 17.81 -21.12 -27.05
N ARG A 499 16.88 -20.15 -27.05
CA ARG A 499 15.90 -19.94 -25.98
C ARG A 499 14.48 -19.99 -26.52
N LYS A 500 13.64 -20.88 -25.96
CA LYS A 500 12.20 -20.93 -26.22
C LYS A 500 11.46 -19.93 -25.33
N ILE A 501 10.42 -19.31 -25.87
CA ILE A 501 9.60 -18.35 -25.18
C ILE A 501 8.16 -18.86 -25.06
N HIS A 502 7.71 -19.01 -23.82
CA HIS A 502 6.30 -19.27 -23.52
C HIS A 502 5.67 -17.96 -23.06
N MET A 503 4.55 -17.63 -23.66
CA MET A 503 3.79 -16.42 -23.35
C MET A 503 2.41 -16.76 -22.82
N ARG A 504 1.87 -15.87 -22.02
CA ARG A 504 0.49 -15.93 -21.55
C ARG A 504 -0.44 -15.76 -22.75
N GLU A 505 -1.44 -16.62 -22.86
CA GLU A 505 -2.50 -16.52 -23.86
C GLU A 505 -3.46 -15.39 -23.50
N GLU A 506 -3.82 -14.51 -24.46
CA GLU A 506 -4.85 -13.51 -24.20
C GLU A 506 -6.21 -14.19 -24.12
N THR A 507 -6.78 -14.20 -22.93
CA THR A 507 -8.20 -14.58 -22.78
C THR A 507 -9.05 -13.45 -23.35
N ARG A 508 -9.75 -13.70 -24.47
CA ARG A 508 -10.82 -12.81 -24.92
C ARG A 508 -11.83 -12.70 -23.78
N PRO A 509 -12.21 -11.47 -23.35
CA PRO A 509 -13.35 -11.37 -22.45
C PRO A 509 -14.52 -12.07 -23.11
N ALA A 510 -14.98 -13.18 -22.52
CA ALA A 510 -16.12 -13.90 -23.03
C ALA A 510 -17.26 -12.89 -23.17
N ARG A 511 -17.85 -12.77 -24.38
CA ARG A 511 -19.08 -12.00 -24.61
C ARG A 511 -20.11 -12.51 -23.58
N ARG A 512 -20.39 -11.70 -22.55
CA ARG A 512 -21.29 -12.09 -21.47
C ARG A 512 -22.63 -12.59 -22.06
N ALA A 513 -22.77 -13.91 -22.11
CA ALA A 513 -24.09 -14.51 -21.98
C ALA A 513 -24.51 -14.30 -20.52
N SER A 514 -25.62 -13.65 -20.29
CA SER A 514 -26.23 -13.34 -19.00
C SER A 514 -26.30 -14.58 -18.08
N ARG A 515 -25.24 -14.85 -17.33
CA ARG A 515 -25.25 -15.86 -16.27
C ARG A 515 -24.85 -15.20 -14.96
N ARG A 516 -25.85 -14.96 -14.14
CA ARG A 516 -25.79 -14.51 -12.74
C ARG A 516 -24.95 -15.43 -11.81
N ARG A 517 -24.18 -16.40 -12.34
CA ARG A 517 -23.39 -17.35 -11.52
C ARG A 517 -21.90 -17.06 -11.45
N ASP A 518 -21.32 -16.25 -12.37
CA ASP A 518 -19.87 -16.03 -12.39
C ASP A 518 -19.41 -14.75 -11.67
N SER A 519 -20.34 -13.97 -11.10
CA SER A 519 -19.98 -12.79 -10.30
C SER A 519 -19.38 -13.13 -8.93
N GLN A 520 -19.47 -14.38 -8.49
CA GLN A 520 -18.88 -14.81 -7.21
C GLN A 520 -17.38 -15.03 -7.25
N LEU A 521 -16.75 -15.13 -8.44
CA LEU A 521 -15.31 -15.38 -8.57
C LEU A 521 -14.44 -14.12 -8.65
N ILE A 522 -15.04 -12.93 -8.81
CA ILE A 522 -14.30 -11.66 -8.94
C ILE A 522 -14.41 -10.79 -7.66
N THR A 523 -15.27 -11.15 -6.75
CA THR A 523 -15.60 -10.37 -5.57
C THR A 523 -15.20 -11.12 -4.30
N GLY A 524 -13.95 -10.96 -3.89
CA GLY A 524 -13.40 -11.73 -2.77
C GLY A 524 -13.43 -11.06 -1.41
N ALA A 525 -13.92 -9.84 -1.30
CA ALA A 525 -14.02 -9.13 -0.02
C ALA A 525 -15.37 -9.33 0.70
N SER A 526 -16.06 -10.44 0.50
CA SER A 526 -17.23 -10.72 1.33
C SER A 526 -16.77 -11.01 2.76
N LEU A 527 -17.25 -10.23 3.71
CA LEU A 527 -16.98 -10.42 5.14
C LEU A 527 -17.61 -11.73 5.68
N GLY A 528 -18.20 -12.54 4.83
CA GLY A 528 -18.90 -13.77 5.20
C GLY A 528 -20.11 -13.49 6.10
N ILE A 529 -20.77 -12.36 5.88
CA ILE A 529 -22.02 -11.99 6.59
C ILE A 529 -23.17 -12.64 5.84
N GLU A 530 -23.92 -13.46 6.53
CA GLU A 530 -25.09 -14.13 5.98
C GLU A 530 -26.28 -13.15 5.87
N ALA A 531 -27.23 -13.48 4.99
CA ALA A 531 -28.36 -12.57 4.73
C ALA A 531 -29.19 -12.25 6.00
N TYR A 532 -29.28 -13.18 6.94
CA TYR A 532 -29.98 -12.96 8.22
C TYR A 532 -29.19 -12.09 9.22
N GLU A 533 -27.86 -11.99 9.06
CA GLU A 533 -26.99 -11.18 9.91
C GLU A 533 -26.90 -9.71 9.42
N GLN A 534 -27.34 -9.46 8.18
CA GLN A 534 -27.16 -8.17 7.52
C GLN A 534 -27.82 -7.01 8.28
N SER A 535 -29.03 -7.24 8.82
CA SER A 535 -29.76 -6.22 9.58
C SER A 535 -28.99 -5.77 10.85
N LEU A 536 -28.49 -6.74 11.61
CA LEU A 536 -27.68 -6.45 12.81
C LEU A 536 -26.34 -5.80 12.45
N TRP A 537 -25.68 -6.27 11.40
CA TRP A 537 -24.45 -5.66 10.91
C TRP A 537 -24.64 -4.18 10.56
N ASP A 538 -25.70 -3.86 9.83
CA ASP A 538 -26.01 -2.49 9.43
C ASP A 538 -26.39 -1.62 10.66
N ALA A 539 -27.08 -2.18 11.63
CA ALA A 539 -27.40 -1.49 12.89
C ALA A 539 -26.14 -1.18 13.73
N LEU A 540 -25.22 -2.13 13.85
CA LEU A 540 -23.93 -1.92 14.57
C LEU A 540 -23.08 -0.86 13.87
N ARG A 541 -23.00 -0.86 12.56
CA ARG A 541 -22.29 0.18 11.78
C ARG A 541 -22.95 1.56 11.93
N ALA A 542 -24.29 1.62 11.89
CA ALA A 542 -25.02 2.86 12.07
C ALA A 542 -24.82 3.45 13.48
N LEU A 543 -24.85 2.62 14.53
CA LEU A 543 -24.53 3.03 15.89
C LEU A 543 -23.10 3.56 15.99
N ARG A 544 -22.12 2.81 15.48
CA ARG A 544 -20.71 3.22 15.45
C ARG A 544 -20.53 4.59 14.80
N SER A 545 -21.14 4.79 13.61
CA SER A 545 -21.06 6.04 12.87
C SER A 545 -21.72 7.20 13.61
N LYS A 546 -22.83 6.95 14.34
CA LYS A 546 -23.48 7.93 15.20
C LYS A 546 -22.57 8.36 16.35
N LEU A 547 -21.99 7.40 17.07
CA LEU A 547 -21.06 7.67 18.19
C LEU A 547 -19.80 8.38 17.73
N ALA A 548 -19.22 7.98 16.60
CA ALA A 548 -18.07 8.62 16.00
C ALA A 548 -18.32 10.11 15.70
N LYS A 549 -19.49 10.44 15.13
CA LYS A 549 -19.90 11.84 14.88
C LYS A 549 -20.06 12.63 16.19
N GLN A 550 -20.63 12.03 17.23
CA GLN A 550 -20.82 12.67 18.54
C GLN A 550 -19.49 13.00 19.22
N HIS A 551 -18.51 12.11 19.12
CA HIS A 551 -17.18 12.27 19.71
C HIS A 551 -16.18 13.00 18.79
N GLY A 552 -16.53 13.26 17.55
CA GLY A 552 -15.66 13.94 16.57
C GLY A 552 -14.47 13.10 16.10
N VAL A 553 -14.53 11.77 16.25
CA VAL A 553 -13.47 10.83 15.88
C VAL A 553 -13.85 9.99 14.67
N PRO A 554 -12.88 9.35 13.95
CA PRO A 554 -13.18 8.38 12.93
C PRO A 554 -13.96 7.15 13.46
N ALA A 555 -14.82 6.56 12.64
CA ALA A 555 -15.66 5.44 13.03
C ALA A 555 -14.85 4.23 13.56
N TYR A 556 -13.74 3.92 12.92
CA TYR A 556 -12.85 2.82 13.33
C TYR A 556 -12.15 3.05 14.68
N VAL A 557 -12.06 4.30 15.16
CA VAL A 557 -11.51 4.60 16.49
C VAL A 557 -12.45 4.11 17.59
N ILE A 558 -13.77 4.14 17.37
CA ILE A 558 -14.75 3.51 18.27
C ILE A 558 -14.51 1.99 18.27
N PHE A 559 -14.80 1.30 17.16
CA PHE A 559 -14.50 -0.12 16.94
C PHE A 559 -14.17 -0.39 15.47
N HIS A 560 -13.20 -1.27 15.23
CA HIS A 560 -12.88 -1.78 13.89
C HIS A 560 -14.00 -2.68 13.35
N ASP A 561 -14.10 -2.83 12.03
CA ASP A 561 -15.03 -3.79 11.41
C ASP A 561 -14.81 -5.21 11.93
N ALA A 562 -13.55 -5.60 12.15
CA ALA A 562 -13.21 -6.90 12.75
C ALA A 562 -13.83 -7.08 14.15
N THR A 563 -13.88 -6.01 14.96
CA THR A 563 -14.51 -6.03 16.29
C THR A 563 -16.03 -6.11 16.18
N LEU A 564 -16.66 -5.35 15.27
CA LEU A 564 -18.10 -5.44 15.00
C LEU A 564 -18.49 -6.83 14.49
N LEU A 565 -17.68 -7.42 13.61
CA LEU A 565 -17.90 -8.78 13.13
C LEU A 565 -17.73 -9.82 14.25
N ALA A 566 -16.80 -9.62 15.17
CA ALA A 566 -16.65 -10.46 16.35
C ALA A 566 -17.86 -10.34 17.28
N MET A 567 -18.41 -9.13 17.50
CA MET A 567 -19.66 -8.92 18.25
C MET A 567 -20.85 -9.61 17.57
N LEU A 568 -20.98 -9.49 16.26
CA LEU A 568 -22.04 -10.14 15.48
C LEU A 568 -22.02 -11.66 15.62
N ARG A 569 -20.82 -12.26 15.67
CA ARG A 569 -20.65 -13.71 15.80
C ARG A 569 -20.76 -14.22 17.25
N ALA A 570 -20.25 -13.45 18.20
CA ALA A 570 -20.26 -13.81 19.62
C ALA A 570 -21.61 -13.57 20.27
N MET A 571 -22.42 -12.61 19.76
CA MET A 571 -23.73 -12.23 20.31
C MET A 571 -23.69 -12.01 21.85
N PRO A 572 -22.81 -11.11 22.36
CA PRO A 572 -22.64 -10.91 23.80
C PRO A 572 -23.95 -10.44 24.46
N GLU A 573 -24.33 -11.07 25.58
CA GLU A 573 -25.58 -10.74 26.30
C GLU A 573 -25.37 -9.70 27.41
N ASN A 574 -24.14 -9.54 27.90
CA ASN A 574 -23.78 -8.66 29.01
C ASN A 574 -22.37 -8.06 28.82
N GLU A 575 -21.99 -7.13 29.72
CA GLU A 575 -20.68 -6.45 29.67
C GLU A 575 -19.50 -7.43 29.83
N GLY A 576 -19.67 -8.53 30.59
CA GLY A 576 -18.65 -9.55 30.76
C GLY A 576 -18.34 -10.27 29.45
N ASP A 577 -19.39 -10.70 28.74
CA ASP A 577 -19.24 -11.34 27.43
C ASP A 577 -18.66 -10.37 26.39
N LEU A 578 -19.08 -9.09 26.44
CA LEU A 578 -18.57 -8.06 25.54
C LEU A 578 -17.10 -7.74 25.80
N ALA A 579 -16.63 -7.85 27.03
CA ALA A 579 -15.22 -7.67 27.39
C ALA A 579 -14.30 -8.75 26.78
N GLU A 580 -14.84 -9.94 26.48
CA GLU A 580 -14.10 -11.03 25.84
C GLU A 580 -13.98 -10.83 24.30
N VAL A 581 -14.75 -9.90 23.74
CA VAL A 581 -14.69 -9.63 22.30
C VAL A 581 -13.39 -8.90 21.94
N SER A 582 -12.65 -9.46 20.99
CA SER A 582 -11.37 -8.89 20.53
C SER A 582 -11.50 -7.43 20.05
N GLY A 583 -10.70 -6.54 20.61
CA GLY A 583 -10.70 -5.11 20.30
C GLY A 583 -11.59 -4.26 21.23
N VAL A 584 -12.17 -4.86 22.28
CA VAL A 584 -12.93 -4.19 23.33
C VAL A 584 -12.04 -4.03 24.57
N GLY A 585 -11.34 -2.91 24.70
CA GLY A 585 -10.57 -2.58 25.90
C GLY A 585 -11.45 -1.93 26.98
N GLU A 586 -10.96 -1.89 28.22
CA GLU A 586 -11.71 -1.43 29.39
C GLU A 586 -12.34 -0.03 29.23
N ALA A 587 -11.58 0.94 28.67
CA ALA A 587 -12.07 2.31 28.45
C ALA A 587 -13.23 2.34 27.46
N LYS A 588 -13.14 1.57 26.36
CA LYS A 588 -14.19 1.49 25.34
C LYS A 588 -15.41 0.72 25.83
N LEU A 589 -15.21 -0.35 26.59
CA LEU A 589 -16.29 -1.09 27.25
C LEU A 589 -17.12 -0.16 28.16
N LYS A 590 -16.44 0.57 29.02
CA LYS A 590 -17.09 1.50 29.95
C LYS A 590 -17.83 2.65 29.23
N ARG A 591 -17.30 3.12 28.09
CA ARG A 591 -17.85 4.27 27.36
C ARG A 591 -18.97 3.89 26.39
N TYR A 592 -18.85 2.76 25.70
CA TYR A 592 -19.70 2.39 24.57
C TYR A 592 -20.40 1.03 24.78
N GLY A 593 -19.95 0.19 25.72
CA GLY A 593 -20.40 -1.19 25.86
C GLY A 593 -21.92 -1.31 25.95
N ARG A 594 -22.57 -0.47 26.74
CA ARG A 594 -24.03 -0.50 26.92
C ARG A 594 -24.80 -0.20 25.63
N ASP A 595 -24.36 0.80 24.86
CA ASP A 595 -25.02 1.18 23.61
C ASP A 595 -24.98 0.04 22.58
N PHE A 596 -23.84 -0.68 22.50
CA PHE A 596 -23.70 -1.82 21.58
C PHE A 596 -24.49 -3.04 22.07
N LEU A 597 -24.50 -3.33 23.37
CA LEU A 597 -25.33 -4.40 23.95
C LEU A 597 -26.82 -4.15 23.72
N ASP A 598 -27.29 -2.91 23.86
CA ASP A 598 -28.69 -2.55 23.59
C ASP A 598 -29.07 -2.87 22.14
N VAL A 599 -28.19 -2.63 21.17
CA VAL A 599 -28.43 -2.97 19.74
C VAL A 599 -28.38 -4.49 19.50
N ILE A 600 -27.40 -5.20 20.11
CA ILE A 600 -27.26 -6.65 19.95
C ILE A 600 -28.45 -7.39 20.56
N ASN A 601 -28.91 -6.93 21.72
CA ASN A 601 -29.99 -7.55 22.48
C ASN A 601 -31.39 -7.01 22.13
N ALA A 602 -31.49 -5.99 21.24
CA ALA A 602 -32.76 -5.56 20.70
C ALA A 602 -33.33 -6.71 19.86
N LYS A 603 -34.16 -7.56 20.51
CA LYS A 603 -34.91 -8.61 19.80
C LYS A 603 -35.91 -7.91 18.90
N GLU A 604 -35.83 -8.14 17.56
CA GLU A 604 -36.96 -7.94 16.67
C GLU A 604 -38.13 -8.82 17.06
#